data_fa7c5ffdf00421922b35459cbba00161
#
_entry.id   fa7c5ffdf00421922b35459cbba00161
#
_cell.length_a   1.000
_cell.length_b   1.000
_cell.length_c   1.000
_cell.angle_alpha   90.00
_cell.angle_beta   90.00
_cell.angle_gamma   90.00
#
_symmetry.space_group_name_H-M   'P 1'
#
loop_
_entity.id
_entity.type
_entity.pdbx_description
1 polymer ?
#
loop_
_entity_poly.entity_id
_entity_poly.type
_entity_poly.pdbx_seq_one_letter_code
_entity_poly.pdbx_strand_id
1 'polypeptide(L)'
;MPTLLICRALAVLAAFLAALPAPMRAAAQAPVQTQVHTLDGHRVTLDVYPAIGAPRGAAILSHGFTRSRRTLAGHAQALADAGVLVLTPDLPCTFDFRCNARALAALVASLRAGEAFKAVGAPVQKVMLVGFSAGGLSSLLAADVPGVVGYVGLDPFDRVMPGEAERLGLAAAGRLRTEALLLRAPPSRCNAEAVAAPWATTLPVLWRDELIAGASHCDFESPSDWMCRLACGDTDPARQQRVRQGLLDAAARWLP
;
A
#
# COMPACT_ATOMS: atom_id res chain seq x y z
N MET A 1 70.85 -15.45 30.23
CA MET A 1 69.45 -15.29 30.62
C MET A 1 68.73 -14.40 29.61
N PRO A 2 68.26 -14.95 28.48
CA PRO A 2 67.26 -14.23 27.67
C PRO A 2 66.19 -15.18 27.10
N THR A 3 65.50 -15.99 27.94
CA THR A 3 64.52 -16.95 27.46
C THR A 3 63.11 -16.74 28.08
N LEU A 4 62.91 -15.67 28.89
CA LEU A 4 61.63 -15.43 29.53
C LEU A 4 60.77 -14.30 28.96
N LEU A 5 61.20 -13.58 27.93
CA LEU A 5 60.45 -12.45 27.35
C LEU A 5 59.64 -12.83 26.09
N ILE A 6 59.82 -14.01 25.51
CA ILE A 6 59.14 -14.38 24.23
C ILE A 6 57.79 -15.03 24.49
N CYS A 7 57.54 -15.63 25.65
CA CYS A 7 56.25 -16.27 25.98
C CYS A 7 55.10 -15.34 26.37
N ARG A 8 55.35 -14.07 26.68
CA ARG A 8 54.28 -13.11 27.05
C ARG A 8 53.68 -12.37 25.85
N ALA A 9 54.35 -12.32 24.71
CA ALA A 9 53.84 -11.63 23.53
C ALA A 9 52.82 -12.44 22.72
N LEU A 10 52.83 -13.77 22.80
CA LEU A 10 51.91 -14.65 22.06
C LEU A 10 50.56 -14.87 22.74
N ALA A 11 50.44 -14.59 24.04
CA ALA A 11 49.17 -14.74 24.75
C ALA A 11 48.18 -13.54 24.56
N VAL A 12 48.70 -12.40 24.13
CA VAL A 12 47.86 -11.19 23.92
C VAL A 12 47.21 -11.17 22.50
N LEU A 13 47.82 -11.86 21.50
CA LEU A 13 47.29 -11.89 20.15
C LEU A 13 46.10 -12.87 19.98
N ALA A 14 45.97 -13.86 20.86
CA ALA A 14 44.88 -14.84 20.78
C ALA A 14 43.54 -14.33 21.36
N ALA A 15 43.54 -13.27 22.16
CA ALA A 15 42.34 -12.75 22.80
C ALA A 15 41.54 -11.76 21.92
N PHE A 16 42.12 -11.25 20.81
CA PHE A 16 41.44 -10.29 19.93
C PHE A 16 40.67 -10.90 18.75
N LEU A 17 40.77 -12.21 18.54
CA LEU A 17 40.11 -12.91 17.41
C LEU A 17 38.72 -13.50 17.77
N ALA A 18 38.22 -13.32 19.00
CA ALA A 18 37.02 -13.98 19.45
C ALA A 18 35.76 -13.09 19.48
N ALA A 19 35.80 -11.89 18.90
CA ALA A 19 34.65 -10.97 18.91
C ALA A 19 34.27 -10.47 17.52
N LEU A 20 34.24 -11.37 16.54
CA LEU A 20 33.50 -11.06 15.30
C LEU A 20 32.01 -11.27 15.62
N PRO A 21 31.16 -10.23 15.46
CA PRO A 21 29.73 -10.42 15.62
C PRO A 21 29.28 -11.48 14.62
N ALA A 22 28.54 -12.48 15.11
CA ALA A 22 27.92 -13.47 14.24
C ALA A 22 27.12 -12.74 13.15
N PRO A 23 27.21 -13.15 11.88
CA PRO A 23 26.44 -12.50 10.82
C PRO A 23 24.95 -12.55 11.22
N MET A 24 24.33 -11.39 11.40
CA MET A 24 22.89 -11.31 11.58
C MET A 24 22.27 -11.97 10.34
N ARG A 25 21.68 -13.15 10.53
CA ARG A 25 20.88 -13.77 9.48
C ARG A 25 19.78 -12.79 9.14
N ALA A 26 19.78 -12.26 7.91
CA ALA A 26 18.65 -11.55 7.36
C ALA A 26 17.44 -12.45 7.52
N ALA A 27 16.39 -11.96 8.21
CA ALA A 27 15.15 -12.71 8.35
C ALA A 27 14.61 -12.96 6.92
N ALA A 28 14.48 -14.23 6.55
CA ALA A 28 13.89 -14.58 5.26
C ALA A 28 12.43 -14.14 5.26
N GLN A 29 12.02 -13.43 4.22
CA GLN A 29 10.63 -13.03 4.08
C GLN A 29 9.75 -14.28 3.93
N ALA A 30 8.63 -14.31 4.66
CA ALA A 30 7.65 -15.37 4.48
C ALA A 30 6.95 -15.24 3.11
N PRO A 31 6.56 -16.36 2.48
CA PRO A 31 5.92 -16.32 1.16
C PRO A 31 4.56 -15.62 1.20
N VAL A 32 4.16 -15.03 0.07
CA VAL A 32 2.83 -14.46 -0.13
C VAL A 32 1.77 -15.56 0.01
N GLN A 33 0.71 -15.26 0.74
CA GLN A 33 -0.39 -16.21 1.00
C GLN A 33 -1.69 -15.69 0.40
N THR A 34 -2.36 -16.51 -0.40
CA THR A 34 -3.73 -16.22 -0.84
C THR A 34 -4.72 -16.76 0.18
N GLN A 35 -5.63 -15.91 0.63
CA GLN A 35 -6.66 -16.23 1.61
C GLN A 35 -8.05 -15.81 1.11
N VAL A 36 -9.08 -16.39 1.71
CA VAL A 36 -10.48 -16.03 1.42
C VAL A 36 -11.16 -15.66 2.73
N HIS A 37 -11.76 -14.48 2.76
CA HIS A 37 -12.47 -13.94 3.92
C HIS A 37 -13.91 -13.56 3.58
N THR A 38 -14.79 -13.57 4.56
CA THR A 38 -16.13 -12.96 4.43
C THR A 38 -16.06 -11.56 5.02
N LEU A 39 -16.22 -10.53 4.18
CA LEU A 39 -16.13 -9.12 4.53
C LEU A 39 -17.46 -8.45 4.14
N ASP A 40 -18.16 -7.85 5.09
CA ASP A 40 -19.49 -7.25 4.88
C ASP A 40 -20.47 -8.18 4.11
N GLY A 41 -20.46 -9.47 4.44
CA GLY A 41 -21.29 -10.49 3.78
C GLY A 41 -20.76 -10.99 2.42
N HIS A 42 -19.69 -10.43 1.88
CA HIS A 42 -19.09 -10.83 0.61
C HIS A 42 -17.87 -11.72 0.80
N ARG A 43 -17.78 -12.74 -0.06
CA ARG A 43 -16.58 -13.59 -0.12
C ARG A 43 -15.49 -12.87 -0.92
N VAL A 44 -14.41 -12.49 -0.25
CA VAL A 44 -13.28 -11.73 -0.81
C VAL A 44 -12.03 -12.59 -0.80
N THR A 45 -11.40 -12.75 -1.95
CA THR A 45 -10.07 -13.34 -2.07
C THR A 45 -9.04 -12.21 -1.94
N LEU A 46 -8.01 -12.43 -1.13
CA LEU A 46 -6.92 -11.46 -0.97
C LEU A 46 -5.56 -12.15 -0.90
N ASP A 47 -4.52 -11.46 -1.34
CA ASP A 47 -3.14 -11.87 -1.13
C ASP A 47 -2.57 -11.10 0.06
N VAL A 48 -1.88 -11.82 0.94
CA VAL A 48 -1.19 -11.31 2.13
C VAL A 48 0.30 -11.34 1.86
N TYR A 49 0.94 -10.19 1.96
CA TYR A 49 2.39 -9.98 1.84
C TYR A 49 2.95 -9.73 3.24
N PRO A 50 3.59 -10.73 3.86
CA PRO A 50 4.11 -10.59 5.21
C PRO A 50 5.24 -9.55 5.24
N ALA A 51 5.26 -8.75 6.30
CA ALA A 51 6.34 -7.82 6.56
C ALA A 51 7.66 -8.56 6.84
N ILE A 52 8.78 -7.96 6.49
CA ILE A 52 10.07 -8.41 7.00
C ILE A 52 10.18 -7.98 8.46
N GLY A 53 10.20 -8.96 9.38
CA GLY A 53 10.20 -8.72 10.82
C GLY A 53 8.83 -8.42 11.40
N ALA A 54 8.78 -7.75 12.56
CA ALA A 54 7.52 -7.33 13.18
C ALA A 54 6.90 -6.19 12.35
N PRO A 55 5.61 -6.30 11.96
CA PRO A 55 4.98 -5.28 11.13
C PRO A 55 4.83 -3.95 11.88
N ARG A 56 5.25 -2.85 11.26
CA ARG A 56 5.07 -1.49 11.77
C ARG A 56 3.61 -1.01 11.69
N GLY A 57 2.82 -1.68 10.87
CA GLY A 57 1.42 -1.42 10.59
C GLY A 57 1.00 -2.22 9.37
N ALA A 58 -0.19 -1.96 8.84
CA ALA A 58 -0.66 -2.60 7.62
C ALA A 58 -0.99 -1.59 6.51
N ALA A 59 -0.95 -2.05 5.26
CA ALA A 59 -1.48 -1.35 4.10
C ALA A 59 -2.49 -2.24 3.37
N ILE A 60 -3.62 -1.68 2.94
CA ILE A 60 -4.58 -2.36 2.07
C ILE A 60 -4.55 -1.66 0.72
N LEU A 61 -4.23 -2.41 -0.34
CA LEU A 61 -4.09 -1.88 -1.70
C LEU A 61 -5.26 -2.36 -2.56
N SER A 62 -6.10 -1.42 -3.00
CA SER A 62 -7.34 -1.65 -3.74
C SER A 62 -7.14 -1.40 -5.24
N HIS A 63 -7.42 -2.39 -6.07
CA HIS A 63 -7.27 -2.34 -7.52
C HIS A 63 -8.31 -1.46 -8.22
N GLY A 64 -8.05 -1.08 -9.47
CA GLY A 64 -8.95 -0.33 -10.35
C GLY A 64 -10.10 -1.17 -10.92
N PHE A 65 -10.96 -0.52 -11.70
CA PHE A 65 -12.08 -1.15 -12.40
C PHE A 65 -11.61 -2.26 -13.36
N THR A 66 -12.27 -3.42 -13.35
CA THR A 66 -11.92 -4.62 -14.14
C THR A 66 -10.50 -5.16 -13.88
N ARG A 67 -9.86 -4.75 -12.80
CA ARG A 67 -8.54 -5.21 -12.39
C ARG A 67 -8.67 -6.28 -11.28
N SER A 68 -7.57 -6.71 -10.73
CA SER A 68 -7.53 -7.67 -9.63
C SER A 68 -6.43 -7.33 -8.63
N ARG A 69 -6.44 -7.99 -7.49
CA ARG A 69 -5.42 -7.91 -6.44
C ARG A 69 -3.97 -8.00 -6.95
N ARG A 70 -3.76 -8.69 -8.10
CA ARG A 70 -2.43 -8.94 -8.67
C ARG A 70 -1.80 -7.70 -9.32
N THR A 71 -2.61 -6.73 -9.75
CA THR A 71 -2.10 -5.54 -10.47
C THR A 71 -1.36 -4.56 -9.56
N LEU A 72 -1.41 -4.77 -8.23
CA LEU A 72 -0.68 -3.99 -7.25
C LEU A 72 0.39 -4.83 -6.50
N ALA A 73 0.68 -6.05 -6.97
CA ALA A 73 1.59 -6.99 -6.31
C ALA A 73 3.01 -6.43 -6.12
N GLY A 74 3.55 -5.70 -7.10
CA GLY A 74 4.88 -5.11 -7.01
C GLY A 74 4.96 -3.96 -6.01
N HIS A 75 3.89 -3.17 -5.85
CA HIS A 75 3.78 -2.16 -4.80
C HIS A 75 3.64 -2.81 -3.42
N ALA A 76 2.81 -3.86 -3.34
CA ALA A 76 2.62 -4.63 -2.11
C ALA A 76 3.94 -5.24 -1.64
N GLN A 77 4.71 -5.85 -2.55
CA GLN A 77 6.02 -6.41 -2.23
C GLN A 77 6.98 -5.34 -1.70
N ALA A 78 7.07 -4.19 -2.36
CA ALA A 78 7.97 -3.10 -1.93
C ALA A 78 7.63 -2.56 -0.53
N LEU A 79 6.34 -2.46 -0.19
CA LEU A 79 5.91 -2.07 1.15
C LEU A 79 6.19 -3.18 2.19
N ALA A 80 6.02 -4.45 1.81
CA ALA A 80 6.32 -5.59 2.68
C ALA A 80 7.83 -5.68 2.99
N ASP A 81 8.68 -5.44 1.99
CA ASP A 81 10.14 -5.33 2.14
C ASP A 81 10.53 -4.19 3.10
N ALA A 82 9.73 -3.11 3.13
CA ALA A 82 9.88 -1.99 4.04
C ALA A 82 9.26 -2.22 5.44
N GLY A 83 8.85 -3.44 5.78
CA GLY A 83 8.34 -3.81 7.11
C GLY A 83 6.86 -3.49 7.34
N VAL A 84 6.06 -3.38 6.28
CA VAL A 84 4.60 -3.19 6.36
C VAL A 84 3.90 -4.51 6.01
N LEU A 85 2.90 -4.91 6.80
CA LEU A 85 1.99 -5.99 6.40
C LEU A 85 1.10 -5.49 5.28
N VAL A 86 1.07 -6.15 4.12
CA VAL A 86 0.26 -5.68 3.00
C VAL A 86 -0.80 -6.69 2.58
N LEU A 87 -2.00 -6.18 2.31
CA LEU A 87 -3.12 -6.94 1.81
C LEU A 87 -3.62 -6.34 0.50
N THR A 88 -3.82 -7.20 -0.50
CA THR A 88 -4.42 -6.81 -1.78
C THR A 88 -5.71 -7.60 -1.99
N PRO A 89 -6.90 -7.04 -1.68
CA PRO A 89 -8.17 -7.73 -1.91
C PRO A 89 -8.63 -7.64 -3.38
N ASP A 90 -9.33 -8.68 -3.86
CA ASP A 90 -10.24 -8.54 -5.00
C ASP A 90 -11.52 -7.86 -4.50
N LEU A 91 -11.80 -6.66 -4.99
CA LEU A 91 -12.98 -5.89 -4.56
C LEU A 91 -14.28 -6.59 -5.01
N PRO A 92 -15.25 -6.83 -4.11
CA PRO A 92 -16.39 -7.69 -4.39
C PRO A 92 -17.46 -7.09 -5.31
N CYS A 93 -17.50 -5.75 -5.45
CA CYS A 93 -18.56 -5.04 -6.13
C CYS A 93 -18.04 -4.23 -7.32
N THR A 94 -18.52 -4.51 -8.53
CA THR A 94 -17.97 -3.93 -9.75
C THR A 94 -18.25 -2.42 -9.87
N PHE A 95 -19.48 -1.98 -9.57
CA PHE A 95 -19.92 -0.57 -9.72
C PHE A 95 -20.41 0.06 -8.41
N ASP A 96 -20.55 -0.71 -7.34
CA ASP A 96 -20.95 -0.19 -6.05
C ASP A 96 -19.71 0.10 -5.20
N PHE A 97 -19.23 1.35 -5.29
CA PHE A 97 -18.05 1.81 -4.53
C PHE A 97 -18.33 1.86 -3.03
N ARG A 98 -19.59 2.06 -2.61
CA ARG A 98 -19.98 2.03 -1.19
C ARG A 98 -19.91 0.60 -0.64
N CYS A 99 -20.34 -0.39 -1.43
CA CYS A 99 -20.17 -1.82 -1.10
C CYS A 99 -18.68 -2.14 -0.89
N ASN A 100 -17.82 -1.74 -1.85
CA ASN A 100 -16.38 -1.94 -1.72
C ASN A 100 -15.80 -1.25 -0.48
N ALA A 101 -16.25 -0.03 -0.19
CA ALA A 101 -15.82 0.71 1.00
C ALA A 101 -16.22 -0.01 2.30
N ARG A 102 -17.42 -0.59 2.39
CA ARG A 102 -17.84 -1.40 3.56
C ARG A 102 -16.99 -2.66 3.72
N ALA A 103 -16.69 -3.34 2.61
CA ALA A 103 -15.78 -4.50 2.63
C ALA A 103 -14.37 -4.12 3.11
N LEU A 104 -13.84 -2.98 2.65
CA LEU A 104 -12.55 -2.46 3.12
C LEU A 104 -12.59 -2.07 4.60
N ALA A 105 -13.66 -1.44 5.07
CA ALA A 105 -13.86 -1.12 6.48
C ALA A 105 -13.91 -2.38 7.36
N ALA A 106 -14.59 -3.43 6.90
CA ALA A 106 -14.62 -4.74 7.58
C ALA A 106 -13.23 -5.37 7.62
N LEU A 107 -12.43 -5.25 6.55
CA LEU A 107 -11.05 -5.74 6.51
C LEU A 107 -10.16 -4.98 7.51
N VAL A 108 -10.29 -3.65 7.61
CA VAL A 108 -9.59 -2.85 8.64
C VAL A 108 -9.98 -3.29 10.05
N ALA A 109 -11.27 -3.50 10.32
CA ALA A 109 -11.76 -3.98 11.61
C ALA A 109 -11.18 -5.35 11.96
N SER A 110 -11.16 -6.28 11.00
CA SER A 110 -10.60 -7.63 11.15
C SER A 110 -9.10 -7.63 11.48
N LEU A 111 -8.31 -6.76 10.81
CA LEU A 111 -6.89 -6.56 11.13
C LEU A 111 -6.68 -6.09 12.56
N ARG A 112 -7.52 -5.16 13.02
CA ARG A 112 -7.43 -4.58 14.37
C ARG A 112 -7.88 -5.56 15.45
N ALA A 113 -8.86 -6.41 15.16
CA ALA A 113 -9.29 -7.46 16.07
C ALA A 113 -8.28 -8.62 16.21
N GLY A 114 -7.39 -8.78 15.24
CA GLY A 114 -6.40 -9.86 15.20
C GLY A 114 -7.00 -11.25 14.94
N GLU A 115 -8.30 -11.35 14.69
CA GLU A 115 -9.01 -12.62 14.55
C GLU A 115 -8.77 -13.30 13.19
N ALA A 116 -8.71 -12.48 12.11
CA ALA A 116 -8.62 -12.99 10.75
C ALA A 116 -7.20 -13.36 10.31
N PHE A 117 -6.18 -12.86 11.00
CA PHE A 117 -4.78 -12.99 10.56
C PHE A 117 -3.90 -13.62 11.61
N LYS A 118 -4.29 -14.80 12.12
CA LYS A 118 -3.49 -15.58 13.08
C LYS A 118 -2.06 -15.85 12.62
N ALA A 119 -1.81 -15.82 11.30
CA ALA A 119 -0.48 -15.96 10.74
C ALA A 119 0.43 -14.73 10.98
N VAL A 120 -0.12 -13.59 11.36
CA VAL A 120 0.63 -12.34 11.58
C VAL A 120 0.98 -12.15 13.07
N GLY A 121 0.41 -12.95 13.96
CA GLY A 121 0.81 -13.08 15.36
C GLY A 121 0.31 -12.00 16.31
N ALA A 122 -0.14 -10.83 15.85
CA ALA A 122 -0.65 -9.76 16.71
C ALA A 122 -1.63 -8.84 15.95
N PRO A 123 -2.59 -8.19 16.67
CA PRO A 123 -3.47 -7.18 16.09
C PRO A 123 -2.67 -6.01 15.52
N VAL A 124 -3.05 -5.54 14.33
CA VAL A 124 -2.45 -4.37 13.70
C VAL A 124 -3.36 -3.16 13.90
N GLN A 125 -2.88 -2.14 14.63
CA GLN A 125 -3.70 -1.00 15.02
C GLN A 125 -3.70 0.16 14.01
N LYS A 126 -2.64 0.27 13.19
CA LYS A 126 -2.47 1.33 12.20
C LYS A 126 -2.59 0.76 10.79
N VAL A 127 -3.50 1.28 10.00
CA VAL A 127 -3.75 0.84 8.61
C VAL A 127 -3.67 2.02 7.66
N MET A 128 -2.90 1.89 6.59
CA MET A 128 -2.88 2.80 5.46
C MET A 128 -3.76 2.24 4.34
N LEU A 129 -4.69 3.02 3.81
CA LEU A 129 -5.47 2.65 2.63
C LEU A 129 -4.83 3.24 1.38
N VAL A 130 -4.63 2.40 0.39
CA VAL A 130 -4.10 2.77 -0.93
C VAL A 130 -5.10 2.32 -1.98
N GLY A 131 -5.44 3.19 -2.92
CA GLY A 131 -6.36 2.79 -3.97
C GLY A 131 -5.97 3.33 -5.35
N PHE A 132 -5.95 2.44 -6.34
CA PHE A 132 -5.72 2.77 -7.74
C PHE A 132 -7.05 2.99 -8.46
N SER A 133 -7.19 4.10 -9.20
CA SER A 133 -8.35 4.38 -10.06
C SER A 133 -9.69 4.26 -9.28
N ALA A 134 -10.59 3.35 -9.67
CA ALA A 134 -11.83 3.03 -8.98
C ALA A 134 -11.61 2.52 -7.55
N GLY A 135 -10.51 1.79 -7.30
CA GLY A 135 -10.08 1.41 -5.95
C GLY A 135 -9.71 2.63 -5.11
N GLY A 136 -9.22 3.71 -5.73
CA GLY A 136 -8.97 4.99 -5.08
C GLY A 136 -10.23 5.60 -4.48
N LEU A 137 -11.33 5.60 -5.24
CA LEU A 137 -12.63 6.04 -4.74
C LEU A 137 -13.12 5.15 -3.59
N SER A 138 -13.08 3.82 -3.76
CA SER A 138 -13.53 2.89 -2.72
C SER A 138 -12.73 3.05 -1.42
N SER A 139 -11.40 3.22 -1.54
CA SER A 139 -10.51 3.44 -0.39
C SER A 139 -10.75 4.80 0.29
N LEU A 140 -11.03 5.87 -0.48
CA LEU A 140 -11.37 7.17 0.08
C LEU A 140 -12.65 7.10 0.92
N LEU A 141 -13.69 6.41 0.42
CA LEU A 141 -14.95 6.22 1.13
C LEU A 141 -14.82 5.46 2.44
N ALA A 142 -13.76 4.66 2.59
CA ALA A 142 -13.43 3.91 3.81
C ALA A 142 -12.36 4.60 4.69
N ALA A 143 -11.82 5.74 4.28
CA ALA A 143 -10.60 6.28 4.89
C ALA A 143 -10.79 6.91 6.29
N ASP A 144 -12.03 7.20 6.71
CA ASP A 144 -12.32 7.74 8.04
C ASP A 144 -12.68 6.67 9.09
N VAL A 145 -12.59 5.37 8.75
CA VAL A 145 -12.89 4.32 9.75
C VAL A 145 -11.78 4.24 10.81
N PRO A 146 -12.12 3.87 12.07
CA PRO A 146 -11.14 3.79 13.13
C PRO A 146 -9.98 2.85 12.79
N GLY A 147 -8.76 3.32 12.99
CA GLY A 147 -7.52 2.58 12.70
C GLY A 147 -6.87 2.95 11.37
N VAL A 148 -7.59 3.64 10.48
CA VAL A 148 -6.96 4.21 9.28
C VAL A 148 -6.18 5.46 9.67
N VAL A 149 -4.90 5.47 9.33
CA VAL A 149 -3.96 6.55 9.68
C VAL A 149 -3.48 7.35 8.46
N GLY A 150 -3.79 6.89 7.26
CA GLY A 150 -3.44 7.57 6.01
C GLY A 150 -4.16 7.00 4.80
N TYR A 151 -4.42 7.84 3.80
CA TYR A 151 -5.01 7.50 2.52
C TYR A 151 -4.09 7.88 1.37
N VAL A 152 -3.89 6.98 0.42
CA VAL A 152 -3.16 7.25 -0.83
C VAL A 152 -4.08 7.01 -2.03
N GLY A 153 -4.32 8.05 -2.83
CA GLY A 153 -4.97 7.95 -4.13
C GLY A 153 -3.93 7.82 -5.25
N LEU A 154 -3.95 6.69 -5.94
CA LEU A 154 -3.13 6.41 -7.13
C LEU A 154 -3.97 6.67 -8.37
N ASP A 155 -3.82 7.82 -8.99
CA ASP A 155 -4.59 8.31 -10.15
C ASP A 155 -6.09 7.99 -10.02
N PRO A 156 -6.77 8.49 -8.95
CA PRO A 156 -8.10 8.05 -8.57
C PRO A 156 -9.17 8.45 -9.58
N PHE A 157 -10.27 7.70 -9.57
CA PHE A 157 -11.45 7.92 -10.40
C PHE A 157 -12.60 8.47 -9.58
N ASP A 158 -13.40 9.41 -10.16
CA ASP A 158 -14.54 10.02 -9.46
C ASP A 158 -15.60 10.57 -10.43
N ARG A 159 -16.29 9.72 -11.16
CA ARG A 159 -17.47 10.16 -11.95
C ARG A 159 -18.76 10.05 -11.15
N VAL A 160 -19.76 10.84 -11.54
CA VAL A 160 -21.15 10.62 -11.09
C VAL A 160 -21.59 9.24 -11.58
N MET A 161 -22.02 8.40 -10.66
CA MET A 161 -22.48 7.05 -10.96
C MET A 161 -24.00 7.02 -11.16
N PRO A 162 -24.54 6.06 -11.90
CA PRO A 162 -25.98 5.89 -12.02
C PRO A 162 -26.65 5.80 -10.64
N GLY A 163 -27.66 6.64 -10.42
CA GLY A 163 -28.38 6.74 -9.14
C GLY A 163 -27.78 7.68 -8.10
N GLU A 164 -26.59 8.27 -8.35
CA GLU A 164 -26.00 9.30 -7.49
C GLU A 164 -26.29 10.70 -8.06
N ALA A 165 -26.57 11.65 -7.15
CA ALA A 165 -26.82 13.05 -7.53
C ALA A 165 -25.52 13.84 -7.73
N GLU A 166 -24.40 13.37 -7.15
CA GLU A 166 -23.10 14.04 -7.15
C GLU A 166 -21.95 13.03 -7.23
N ARG A 167 -20.72 13.53 -7.40
CA ARG A 167 -19.51 12.72 -7.32
C ARG A 167 -19.23 12.29 -5.89
N LEU A 168 -19.26 10.98 -5.64
CA LEU A 168 -19.06 10.40 -4.31
C LEU A 168 -17.71 10.78 -3.69
N GLY A 169 -16.67 10.75 -4.53
CA GLY A 169 -15.31 11.04 -4.09
C GLY A 169 -15.11 12.51 -3.71
N LEU A 170 -15.66 13.45 -4.49
CA LEU A 170 -15.57 14.87 -4.17
C LEU A 170 -16.28 15.19 -2.84
N ALA A 171 -17.48 14.63 -2.63
CA ALA A 171 -18.22 14.77 -1.39
C ALA A 171 -17.49 14.13 -0.19
N ALA A 172 -16.84 12.98 -0.38
CA ALA A 172 -16.05 12.32 0.67
C ALA A 172 -14.75 13.08 0.96
N ALA A 173 -14.04 13.55 -0.09
CA ALA A 173 -12.80 14.31 0.05
C ALA A 173 -12.99 15.55 0.94
N GLY A 174 -14.09 16.29 0.79
CA GLY A 174 -14.37 17.47 1.60
C GLY A 174 -14.63 17.19 3.08
N ARG A 175 -14.86 15.95 3.45
CA ARG A 175 -15.14 15.53 4.84
C ARG A 175 -14.02 14.71 5.46
N LEU A 176 -13.01 14.28 4.65
CA LEU A 176 -11.93 13.42 5.12
C LEU A 176 -11.16 14.08 6.27
N ARG A 177 -10.94 13.33 7.34
CA ARG A 177 -10.14 13.74 8.50
C ARG A 177 -8.78 13.07 8.54
N THR A 178 -8.66 11.95 7.85
CA THR A 178 -7.42 11.20 7.70
C THR A 178 -6.48 11.92 6.73
N GLU A 179 -5.19 11.96 7.05
CA GLU A 179 -4.18 12.57 6.18
C GLU A 179 -4.10 11.87 4.83
N ALA A 180 -3.92 12.62 3.74
CA ALA A 180 -3.98 12.09 2.38
C ALA A 180 -2.74 12.42 1.54
N LEU A 181 -2.41 11.50 0.63
CA LEU A 181 -1.47 11.66 -0.48
C LEU A 181 -2.20 11.40 -1.79
N LEU A 182 -2.06 12.29 -2.76
CA LEU A 182 -2.48 12.04 -4.14
C LEU A 182 -1.27 11.93 -5.05
N LEU A 183 -1.18 10.84 -5.81
CA LEU A 183 -0.25 10.65 -6.92
C LEU A 183 -1.07 10.55 -8.20
N ARG A 184 -0.89 11.47 -9.14
CA ARG A 184 -1.78 11.62 -10.28
C ARG A 184 -1.05 11.61 -11.61
N ALA A 185 -1.69 11.07 -12.65
CA ALA A 185 -1.29 11.23 -14.04
C ALA A 185 -1.88 12.53 -14.63
N PRO A 186 -1.29 13.04 -15.73
CA PRO A 186 -1.93 14.04 -16.58
C PRO A 186 -3.31 13.58 -17.07
N PRO A 187 -4.21 14.52 -17.48
CA PRO A 187 -5.51 14.20 -18.04
C PRO A 187 -5.42 13.21 -19.20
N SER A 188 -6.26 12.18 -19.17
CA SER A 188 -6.36 11.16 -20.21
C SER A 188 -7.74 10.50 -20.18
N ARG A 189 -8.08 9.77 -21.25
CA ARG A 189 -9.34 8.98 -21.27
C ARG A 189 -9.43 7.97 -20.12
N CYS A 190 -8.29 7.40 -19.70
CA CYS A 190 -8.27 6.35 -18.70
C CYS A 190 -8.49 6.85 -17.26
N ASN A 191 -8.11 8.08 -16.96
CA ASN A 191 -8.42 8.72 -15.68
C ASN A 191 -9.60 9.71 -15.81
N ALA A 192 -10.40 9.57 -16.89
CA ALA A 192 -11.56 10.39 -17.18
C ALA A 192 -11.25 11.89 -17.19
N GLU A 193 -10.17 12.26 -17.89
CA GLU A 193 -9.68 13.64 -17.99
C GLU A 193 -9.30 14.22 -16.61
N ALA A 194 -8.60 13.39 -15.81
CA ALA A 194 -8.20 13.72 -14.44
C ALA A 194 -9.40 14.14 -13.55
N VAL A 195 -10.50 13.41 -13.65
CA VAL A 195 -11.79 13.76 -13.00
C VAL A 195 -11.66 13.92 -11.47
N ALA A 196 -10.69 13.28 -10.82
CA ALA A 196 -10.43 13.42 -9.39
C ALA A 196 -9.47 14.59 -9.04
N ALA A 197 -8.99 15.36 -10.03
CA ALA A 197 -8.10 16.50 -9.77
C ALA A 197 -8.66 17.51 -8.73
N PRO A 198 -9.97 17.80 -8.68
CA PRO A 198 -10.53 18.68 -7.64
C PRO A 198 -10.34 18.19 -6.20
N TRP A 199 -10.05 16.90 -5.97
CA TRP A 199 -9.75 16.40 -4.62
C TRP A 199 -8.55 17.12 -4.00
N ALA A 200 -7.54 17.51 -4.82
CA ALA A 200 -6.35 18.21 -4.35
C ALA A 200 -6.64 19.55 -3.65
N THR A 201 -7.72 20.22 -4.03
CA THR A 201 -8.13 21.48 -3.41
C THR A 201 -9.27 21.32 -2.42
N THR A 202 -9.85 20.11 -2.32
CA THR A 202 -11.02 19.81 -1.48
C THR A 202 -10.65 19.08 -0.20
N LEU A 203 -9.57 18.25 -0.22
CA LEU A 203 -9.07 17.51 0.92
C LEU A 203 -8.54 18.45 2.01
N PRO A 204 -9.15 18.48 3.22
CA PRO A 204 -8.74 19.41 4.27
C PRO A 204 -7.39 19.04 4.90
N VAL A 205 -6.98 17.77 4.83
CA VAL A 205 -5.74 17.25 5.41
C VAL A 205 -4.89 16.59 4.32
N LEU A 206 -4.60 17.33 3.25
CA LEU A 206 -3.75 16.87 2.18
C LEU A 206 -2.28 17.08 2.55
N TRP A 207 -1.54 15.98 2.76
CA TRP A 207 -0.09 16.05 3.00
C TRP A 207 0.68 16.42 1.72
N ARG A 208 0.37 15.74 0.60
CA ARG A 208 1.06 15.93 -0.67
C ARG A 208 0.11 15.62 -1.84
N ASP A 209 0.16 16.45 -2.87
CA ASP A 209 -0.41 16.21 -4.18
C ASP A 209 0.72 16.26 -5.21
N GLU A 210 0.88 15.20 -5.98
CA GLU A 210 1.95 15.08 -6.97
C GLU A 210 1.41 14.67 -8.32
N LEU A 211 1.54 15.55 -9.31
CA LEU A 211 1.33 15.23 -10.71
C LEU A 211 2.63 14.66 -11.29
N ILE A 212 2.63 13.37 -11.61
CA ILE A 212 3.79 12.70 -12.20
C ILE A 212 3.79 13.01 -13.71
N ALA A 213 4.69 13.90 -14.11
CA ALA A 213 4.76 14.38 -15.49
C ALA A 213 4.93 13.21 -16.49
N GLY A 214 4.11 13.19 -17.55
CA GLY A 214 4.14 12.17 -18.59
C GLY A 214 3.68 10.78 -18.16
N ALA A 215 3.18 10.61 -16.93
CA ALA A 215 2.66 9.31 -16.50
C ALA A 215 1.41 8.92 -17.28
N SER A 216 1.32 7.65 -17.66
CA SER A 216 0.08 7.02 -18.09
C SER A 216 -0.68 6.48 -16.85
N HIS A 217 -1.98 6.22 -17.02
CA HIS A 217 -2.77 5.57 -15.97
C HIS A 217 -2.16 4.24 -15.51
N CYS A 218 -1.49 3.52 -16.44
CA CYS A 218 -0.87 2.22 -16.17
C CYS A 218 0.44 2.30 -15.37
N ASP A 219 1.07 3.47 -15.26
CA ASP A 219 2.26 3.64 -14.42
C ASP A 219 1.96 3.46 -12.92
N PHE A 220 0.68 3.55 -12.53
CA PHE A 220 0.23 3.38 -11.14
C PHE A 220 -0.05 1.92 -10.77
N GLU A 221 0.02 0.98 -11.72
CA GLU A 221 0.01 -0.46 -11.47
C GLU A 221 1.44 -1.03 -11.40
N SER A 222 1.59 -2.12 -10.64
CA SER A 222 2.84 -2.87 -10.60
C SER A 222 2.55 -4.34 -10.24
N PRO A 223 2.58 -5.28 -11.20
CA PRO A 223 2.85 -5.10 -12.62
C PRO A 223 1.66 -4.47 -13.38
N SER A 224 1.95 -3.73 -14.45
CA SER A 224 0.96 -3.35 -15.45
C SER A 224 0.93 -4.40 -16.57
N ASP A 225 -0.27 -4.80 -16.99
CA ASP A 225 -0.42 -5.78 -18.06
C ASP A 225 -0.54 -5.12 -19.46
N TRP A 226 -0.53 -5.98 -20.50
CA TRP A 226 -0.61 -5.53 -21.87
C TRP A 226 -1.93 -4.82 -22.22
N MET A 227 -3.05 -5.21 -21.58
CA MET A 227 -4.38 -4.62 -21.82
C MET A 227 -4.42 -3.17 -21.32
N CYS A 228 -3.88 -2.92 -20.12
CA CYS A 228 -3.77 -1.57 -19.60
C CYS A 228 -2.91 -0.72 -20.55
N ARG A 229 -1.72 -1.20 -20.92
CA ARG A 229 -0.82 -0.45 -21.80
C ARG A 229 -1.44 -0.15 -23.17
N LEU A 230 -2.14 -1.11 -23.76
CA LEU A 230 -2.84 -0.91 -25.02
C LEU A 230 -3.96 0.16 -24.94
N ALA A 231 -4.69 0.17 -23.82
CA ALA A 231 -5.83 1.08 -23.64
C ALA A 231 -5.42 2.47 -23.15
N CYS A 232 -4.41 2.55 -22.29
CA CYS A 232 -4.11 3.72 -21.46
C CYS A 232 -2.68 4.26 -21.61
N GLY A 233 -1.88 3.68 -22.52
CA GLY A 233 -0.52 4.10 -22.81
C GLY A 233 0.55 3.28 -22.06
N ASP A 234 1.76 3.31 -22.63
CA ASP A 234 2.89 2.55 -22.13
C ASP A 234 3.36 3.05 -20.76
N THR A 235 3.92 2.11 -20.01
CA THR A 235 4.56 2.39 -18.72
C THR A 235 6.03 2.76 -18.89
N ASP A 236 6.54 3.50 -17.91
CA ASP A 236 7.95 3.86 -17.82
C ASP A 236 8.51 3.49 -16.44
N PRO A 237 9.66 2.81 -16.36
CA PRO A 237 10.23 2.37 -15.09
C PRO A 237 10.53 3.51 -14.11
N ALA A 238 10.95 4.68 -14.59
CA ALA A 238 11.23 5.83 -13.72
C ALA A 238 9.94 6.41 -13.12
N ARG A 239 8.86 6.49 -13.90
CA ARG A 239 7.54 6.92 -13.41
C ARG A 239 6.96 5.92 -12.41
N GLN A 240 7.03 4.62 -12.70
CA GLN A 240 6.63 3.56 -11.75
C GLN A 240 7.45 3.60 -10.46
N GLN A 241 8.76 3.88 -10.56
CA GLN A 241 9.61 4.06 -9.39
C GLN A 241 9.18 5.29 -8.58
N ARG A 242 8.75 6.38 -9.24
CA ARG A 242 8.25 7.57 -8.55
C ARG A 242 6.96 7.28 -7.77
N VAL A 243 6.02 6.53 -8.36
CA VAL A 243 4.81 6.05 -7.66
C VAL A 243 5.18 5.20 -6.45
N ARG A 244 6.08 4.24 -6.63
CA ARG A 244 6.56 3.37 -5.54
C ARG A 244 7.20 4.17 -4.42
N GLN A 245 8.03 5.17 -4.76
CA GLN A 245 8.67 6.03 -3.75
C GLN A 245 7.62 6.80 -2.94
N GLY A 246 6.58 7.33 -3.58
CA GLY A 246 5.47 7.99 -2.88
C GLY A 246 4.77 7.07 -1.88
N LEU A 247 4.59 5.79 -2.23
CA LEU A 247 4.02 4.80 -1.31
C LEU A 247 4.93 4.52 -0.12
N LEU A 248 6.24 4.40 -0.34
CA LEU A 248 7.22 4.18 0.72
C LEU A 248 7.33 5.40 1.65
N ASP A 249 7.29 6.61 1.10
CA ASP A 249 7.26 7.85 1.87
C ASP A 249 6.01 7.92 2.77
N ALA A 250 4.84 7.55 2.24
CA ALA A 250 3.59 7.50 2.99
C ALA A 250 3.65 6.46 4.12
N ALA A 251 4.20 5.27 3.84
CA ALA A 251 4.39 4.24 4.85
C ALA A 251 5.36 4.69 5.96
N ALA A 252 6.47 5.35 5.60
CA ALA A 252 7.42 5.88 6.57
C ALA A 252 6.79 6.98 7.45
N ARG A 253 5.87 7.77 6.90
CA ARG A 253 5.18 8.84 7.62
C ARG A 253 4.13 8.33 8.60
N TRP A 254 3.29 7.39 8.16
CA TRP A 254 2.09 7.00 8.89
C TRP A 254 2.24 5.70 9.68
N LEU A 255 3.22 4.88 9.31
CA LEU A 255 3.51 3.57 9.92
C LEU A 255 4.96 3.54 10.44
N PRO A 256 5.34 4.42 11.37
CA PRO A 256 6.71 4.51 11.90
C PRO A 256 7.11 3.32 12.75
#